data_1d14aa2d65736ae1ba3f75d7534dc366
#
_entry.id   1d14aa2d65736ae1ba3f75d7534dc366
#
_cell.length_a   1.000
_cell.length_b   1.000
_cell.length_c   1.000
_cell.angle_alpha   90.00
_cell.angle_beta   90.00
_cell.angle_gamma   90.00
#
_symmetry.space_group_name_H-M   'P 1'
#
loop_
_entity.id
_entity.type
_entity.pdbx_description
1 polymer ?
#
loop_
_entity_poly.entity_id
_entity_poly.type
_entity_poly.pdbx_seq_one_letter_code
_entity_poly.pdbx_strand_id
1 'polypeptide(L)'
;MSLTDNIETDGFDLKALLDPEAAGEVIRVMQICNACRYCEGFCAVFPAMTRRRQFDEGDVSYLANLCHNCGACYHACQYAPPHEFGVNVPQALAAARNDSYAAYAWPAPLAGLFRRNGLFVTLGVSAGLALTVGLMLAMIAPQLFWGIHLGEGAFYRIMPHTMMAAVPLAISAFVLVSFIMGWRRYWSHTGAKWGGFPDLVDAVKASATLRHLGGDTSSGILSGPGCPTGDDGSSNARRIYHQLTMYGFLLCFAATSVGTIYHYGFGREAPYGYFELPVVLGTIGGIILCIGTAGLFVEKRRLHTAVRHNEGLGMDYAFIVSLFFVSFTGLLLLVVRETSFMGVTLAIHLGVVYGFF
;
A
#
# COMPACT_ATOMS: atom_id res chain seq x y z
N MET A 1 -24.80 -3.09 -29.36
CA MET A 1 -23.63 -3.97 -29.40
C MET A 1 -22.75 -3.53 -28.25
N SER A 2 -22.83 -4.28 -27.15
CA SER A 2 -22.21 -3.94 -25.87
C SER A 2 -20.71 -4.24 -25.95
N LEU A 3 -19.87 -3.33 -25.47
CA LEU A 3 -18.40 -3.49 -25.34
C LEU A 3 -17.98 -4.62 -24.36
N THR A 4 -18.95 -5.35 -23.82
CA THR A 4 -18.74 -6.42 -22.83
C THR A 4 -18.61 -7.83 -23.43
N ASP A 5 -18.86 -8.01 -24.74
CA ASP A 5 -19.01 -9.36 -25.34
C ASP A 5 -17.72 -9.96 -25.90
N ASN A 6 -16.57 -9.30 -25.79
CA ASN A 6 -15.29 -9.83 -26.31
C ASN A 6 -14.10 -9.57 -25.37
N ILE A 7 -14.26 -9.84 -24.07
CA ILE A 7 -13.09 -10.05 -23.20
C ILE A 7 -13.06 -11.54 -22.90
N GLU A 8 -12.45 -12.33 -23.78
CA GLU A 8 -11.83 -13.58 -23.39
C GLU A 8 -10.81 -13.23 -22.30
N THR A 9 -11.23 -13.38 -21.05
CA THR A 9 -10.33 -13.36 -19.90
C THR A 9 -9.42 -14.56 -20.07
N ASP A 10 -8.11 -14.34 -20.18
CA ASP A 10 -6.99 -15.28 -20.31
C ASP A 10 -7.18 -16.65 -19.60
N GLY A 11 -8.22 -17.42 -19.89
CA GLY A 11 -8.49 -18.74 -19.30
C GLY A 11 -8.65 -18.74 -17.77
N PHE A 12 -8.83 -17.57 -17.13
CA PHE A 12 -8.93 -17.43 -15.69
C PHE A 12 -10.41 -17.50 -15.28
N ASP A 13 -10.79 -18.61 -14.64
CA ASP A 13 -12.15 -18.77 -14.09
C ASP A 13 -12.36 -17.85 -12.89
N LEU A 14 -13.04 -16.73 -13.09
CA LEU A 14 -13.35 -15.74 -12.06
C LEU A 14 -14.32 -16.27 -10.99
N LYS A 15 -14.97 -17.42 -11.22
CA LYS A 15 -15.98 -18.00 -10.31
C LYS A 15 -15.41 -18.75 -9.10
N ALA A 16 -14.09 -18.97 -9.02
CA ALA A 16 -13.44 -19.68 -7.93
C ALA A 16 -12.40 -18.83 -7.18
N LEU A 17 -12.56 -17.51 -7.18
CA LEU A 17 -11.51 -16.58 -6.72
C LEU A 17 -11.52 -16.35 -5.21
N LEU A 18 -12.69 -16.37 -4.58
CA LEU A 18 -12.83 -16.21 -3.14
C LEU A 18 -13.01 -17.57 -2.49
N ASP A 19 -12.51 -17.74 -1.27
CA ASP A 19 -12.88 -18.89 -0.45
C ASP A 19 -14.39 -18.89 -0.25
N PRO A 20 -15.10 -19.98 -0.62
CA PRO A 20 -16.55 -20.07 -0.49
C PRO A 20 -17.05 -19.86 0.95
N GLU A 21 -16.28 -20.25 1.96
CA GLU A 21 -16.61 -20.06 3.37
C GLU A 21 -16.50 -18.57 3.74
N ALA A 22 -15.42 -17.90 3.34
CA ALA A 22 -15.24 -16.47 3.57
C ALA A 22 -16.31 -15.63 2.84
N ALA A 23 -16.60 -15.96 1.59
CA ALA A 23 -17.66 -15.30 0.81
C ALA A 23 -19.04 -15.53 1.41
N GLY A 24 -19.34 -16.75 1.83
CA GLY A 24 -20.60 -17.12 2.49
C GLY A 24 -20.81 -16.37 3.81
N GLU A 25 -19.75 -16.22 4.60
CA GLU A 25 -19.82 -15.44 5.85
C GLU A 25 -20.06 -13.95 5.59
N VAL A 26 -19.42 -13.36 4.58
CA VAL A 26 -19.71 -11.97 4.18
C VAL A 26 -21.16 -11.81 3.77
N ILE A 27 -21.70 -12.71 2.94
CA ILE A 27 -23.10 -12.67 2.51
C ILE A 27 -24.05 -12.75 3.72
N ARG A 28 -23.81 -13.71 4.62
CA ARG A 28 -24.61 -13.88 5.85
C ARG A 28 -24.62 -12.61 6.69
N VAL A 29 -23.47 -12.06 6.98
CA VAL A 29 -23.30 -10.85 7.78
C VAL A 29 -23.95 -9.64 7.10
N MET A 30 -23.76 -9.46 5.80
CA MET A 30 -24.35 -8.36 5.03
C MET A 30 -25.88 -8.44 4.97
N GLN A 31 -26.47 -9.63 4.93
CA GLN A 31 -27.92 -9.79 4.99
C GLN A 31 -28.49 -9.34 6.34
N ILE A 32 -27.84 -9.69 7.46
CA ILE A 32 -28.22 -9.23 8.80
C ILE A 32 -28.08 -7.71 8.89
N CYS A 33 -26.96 -7.16 8.44
CA CYS A 33 -26.70 -5.71 8.45
C CYS A 33 -27.70 -4.94 7.58
N ASN A 34 -28.11 -5.52 6.44
CA ASN A 34 -29.09 -4.90 5.53
C ASN A 34 -30.49 -4.84 6.15
N ALA A 35 -30.83 -5.77 7.01
CA ALA A 35 -32.07 -5.74 7.80
C ALA A 35 -31.98 -4.69 8.95
N CYS A 36 -30.82 -4.62 9.62
CA CYS A 36 -30.63 -3.74 10.78
C CYS A 36 -30.39 -2.28 10.45
N ARG A 37 -29.46 -1.97 9.51
CA ARG A 37 -29.05 -0.64 9.01
C ARG A 37 -28.54 0.37 10.05
N TYR A 38 -28.30 -0.04 11.28
CA TYR A 38 -27.80 0.86 12.34
C TYR A 38 -26.52 1.60 11.96
N CYS A 39 -25.61 0.94 11.24
CA CYS A 39 -24.30 1.48 10.86
C CYS A 39 -24.30 2.25 9.52
N GLU A 40 -25.47 2.61 8.96
CA GLU A 40 -25.56 3.22 7.60
C GLU A 40 -24.73 4.50 7.46
N GLY A 41 -24.60 5.29 8.52
CA GLY A 41 -23.79 6.51 8.56
C GLY A 41 -22.31 6.33 8.95
N PHE A 42 -21.81 5.10 9.20
CA PHE A 42 -20.47 4.90 9.74
C PHE A 42 -19.36 4.99 8.69
N CYS A 43 -19.59 4.45 7.50
CA CYS A 43 -18.61 4.45 6.42
C CYS A 43 -19.24 4.13 5.07
N ALA A 44 -18.45 4.12 3.99
CA ALA A 44 -18.93 3.87 2.63
C ALA A 44 -19.48 2.45 2.38
N VAL A 45 -19.12 1.46 3.22
CA VAL A 45 -19.58 0.05 3.06
C VAL A 45 -21.08 -0.06 3.18
N PHE A 46 -21.69 0.55 4.19
CA PHE A 46 -23.11 0.35 4.49
C PHE A 46 -24.06 0.98 3.45
N PRO A 47 -23.87 2.23 2.99
CA PRO A 47 -24.64 2.76 1.87
C PRO A 47 -24.45 1.97 0.56
N ALA A 48 -23.28 1.39 0.35
CA ALA A 48 -23.03 0.52 -0.80
C ALA A 48 -23.78 -0.82 -0.66
N MET A 49 -23.81 -1.39 0.54
CA MET A 49 -24.55 -2.62 0.88
C MET A 49 -26.06 -2.42 0.68
N THR A 50 -26.64 -1.32 1.18
CA THR A 50 -28.10 -1.09 1.15
C THR A 50 -28.69 -0.96 -0.26
N ARG A 51 -27.85 -0.70 -1.27
CA ARG A 51 -28.24 -0.70 -2.68
C ARG A 51 -28.43 -2.10 -3.26
N ARG A 52 -28.09 -3.17 -2.52
CA ARG A 52 -28.11 -4.56 -2.96
C ARG A 52 -29.13 -5.36 -2.15
N ARG A 53 -29.92 -6.16 -2.86
CA ARG A 53 -30.86 -7.09 -2.20
C ARG A 53 -30.29 -8.50 -2.06
N GLN A 54 -29.44 -8.87 -2.97
CA GLN A 54 -28.66 -10.11 -2.99
C GLN A 54 -27.21 -9.73 -3.24
N PHE A 55 -26.30 -10.58 -2.83
CA PHE A 55 -24.87 -10.36 -2.95
C PHE A 55 -24.26 -11.49 -3.78
N ASP A 56 -23.63 -11.14 -4.88
CA ASP A 56 -22.78 -12.03 -5.65
C ASP A 56 -21.30 -11.88 -5.25
N GLU A 57 -20.40 -12.67 -5.86
CA GLU A 57 -18.96 -12.61 -5.54
C GLU A 57 -18.33 -11.26 -5.89
N GLY A 58 -18.79 -10.59 -6.95
CA GLY A 58 -18.37 -9.25 -7.31
C GLY A 58 -18.73 -8.21 -6.25
N ASP A 59 -19.95 -8.34 -5.69
CA ASP A 59 -20.42 -7.50 -4.59
C ASP A 59 -19.61 -7.74 -3.31
N VAL A 60 -19.31 -9.01 -2.99
CA VAL A 60 -18.46 -9.37 -1.85
C VAL A 60 -17.07 -8.74 -2.01
N SER A 61 -16.45 -8.89 -3.17
CA SER A 61 -15.16 -8.28 -3.48
C SER A 61 -15.20 -6.76 -3.39
N TYR A 62 -16.26 -6.13 -3.92
CA TYR A 62 -16.42 -4.69 -3.85
C TYR A 62 -16.53 -4.18 -2.41
N LEU A 63 -17.40 -4.76 -1.60
CA LEU A 63 -17.59 -4.36 -0.20
C LEU A 63 -16.35 -4.64 0.65
N ALA A 64 -15.66 -5.76 0.40
CA ALA A 64 -14.42 -6.12 1.08
C ALA A 64 -13.31 -5.09 0.84
N ASN A 65 -13.15 -4.62 -0.40
CA ASN A 65 -12.14 -3.63 -0.76
C ASN A 65 -12.53 -2.19 -0.37
N LEU A 66 -13.82 -1.93 -0.13
CA LEU A 66 -14.29 -0.65 0.40
C LEU A 66 -14.06 -0.51 1.91
N CYS A 67 -13.91 -1.64 2.64
CA CYS A 67 -13.76 -1.66 4.09
C CYS A 67 -12.35 -1.28 4.53
N HIS A 68 -12.25 -0.29 5.42
CA HIS A 68 -10.97 0.13 6.02
C HIS A 68 -10.54 -0.72 7.24
N ASN A 69 -11.34 -1.71 7.65
CA ASN A 69 -11.08 -2.55 8.82
C ASN A 69 -10.79 -1.70 10.10
N CYS A 70 -11.58 -0.66 10.33
CA CYS A 70 -11.41 0.23 11.48
C CYS A 70 -12.06 -0.29 12.77
N GLY A 71 -12.96 -1.27 12.70
CA GLY A 71 -13.64 -1.85 13.84
C GLY A 71 -14.84 -1.06 14.39
N ALA A 72 -15.11 0.17 13.93
CA ALA A 72 -16.19 1.00 14.49
C ALA A 72 -17.56 0.32 14.46
N CYS A 73 -17.90 -0.35 13.35
CA CYS A 73 -19.16 -1.11 13.25
C CYS A 73 -19.22 -2.34 14.14
N TYR A 74 -18.08 -2.96 14.51
CA TYR A 74 -18.04 -4.09 15.43
C TYR A 74 -18.34 -3.66 16.86
N HIS A 75 -17.68 -2.61 17.33
CA HIS A 75 -17.86 -2.11 18.70
C HIS A 75 -19.24 -1.51 18.95
N ALA A 76 -19.90 -0.99 17.90
CA ALA A 76 -21.26 -0.45 17.99
C ALA A 76 -22.36 -1.50 17.74
N CYS A 77 -22.00 -2.75 17.39
CA CYS A 77 -22.95 -3.75 16.92
C CYS A 77 -23.62 -4.50 18.08
N GLN A 78 -24.94 -4.39 18.19
CA GLN A 78 -25.70 -5.17 19.18
C GLN A 78 -25.75 -6.67 18.87
N TYR A 79 -25.41 -7.09 17.65
CA TYR A 79 -25.39 -8.49 17.20
C TYR A 79 -23.97 -9.06 17.14
N ALA A 80 -22.97 -8.32 17.62
CA ALA A 80 -21.62 -8.84 17.75
C ALA A 80 -21.55 -9.88 18.88
N PRO A 81 -20.54 -10.79 18.88
CA PRO A 81 -20.34 -11.71 19.98
C PRO A 81 -20.36 -11.00 21.36
N PRO A 82 -21.04 -11.55 22.39
CA PRO A 82 -21.54 -12.93 22.51
C PRO A 82 -22.96 -13.17 21.97
N HIS A 83 -23.53 -12.27 21.19
CA HIS A 83 -24.85 -12.50 20.60
C HIS A 83 -24.83 -13.70 19.65
N GLU A 84 -25.94 -14.46 19.60
CA GLU A 84 -26.07 -15.71 18.80
C GLU A 84 -25.78 -15.49 17.29
N PHE A 85 -26.06 -14.31 16.75
CA PHE A 85 -25.76 -13.99 15.36
C PHE A 85 -24.27 -13.81 15.08
N GLY A 86 -23.45 -13.53 16.09
CA GLY A 86 -22.01 -13.47 15.99
C GLY A 86 -21.49 -12.54 14.89
N VAL A 87 -22.16 -11.40 14.65
CA VAL A 87 -21.85 -10.51 13.54
C VAL A 87 -20.48 -9.85 13.73
N ASN A 88 -19.55 -10.10 12.80
CA ASN A 88 -18.23 -9.46 12.76
C ASN A 88 -17.89 -8.98 11.34
N VAL A 89 -18.45 -7.84 10.97
CA VAL A 89 -18.26 -7.22 9.64
C VAL A 89 -16.79 -7.02 9.28
N PRO A 90 -15.95 -6.37 10.14
CA PRO A 90 -14.58 -6.08 9.75
C PRO A 90 -13.72 -7.32 9.55
N GLN A 91 -13.95 -8.40 10.33
CA GLN A 91 -13.21 -9.64 10.18
C GLN A 91 -13.63 -10.39 8.91
N ALA A 92 -14.92 -10.52 8.65
CA ALA A 92 -15.43 -11.18 7.44
C ALA A 92 -14.94 -10.47 6.16
N LEU A 93 -15.07 -9.13 6.11
CA LEU A 93 -14.59 -8.36 4.97
C LEU A 93 -13.06 -8.37 4.84
N ALA A 94 -12.30 -8.47 5.93
CA ALA A 94 -10.85 -8.58 5.86
C ALA A 94 -10.39 -9.92 5.29
N ALA A 95 -11.09 -11.04 5.60
CA ALA A 95 -10.83 -12.35 5.02
C ALA A 95 -11.07 -12.32 3.50
N ALA A 96 -12.26 -11.92 3.05
CA ALA A 96 -12.57 -11.82 1.62
C ALA A 96 -11.67 -10.86 0.86
N ARG A 97 -11.22 -9.75 1.49
CA ARG A 97 -10.27 -8.83 0.89
C ARG A 97 -8.90 -9.46 0.68
N ASN A 98 -8.41 -10.25 1.65
CA ASN A 98 -7.15 -10.97 1.54
C ASN A 98 -7.17 -11.93 0.34
N ASP A 99 -8.27 -12.67 0.16
CA ASP A 99 -8.46 -13.54 -1.01
C ASP A 99 -8.51 -12.75 -2.32
N SER A 100 -9.20 -11.61 -2.32
CA SER A 100 -9.33 -10.77 -3.50
C SER A 100 -7.98 -10.21 -3.99
N TYR A 101 -7.04 -9.94 -3.09
CA TYR A 101 -5.68 -9.51 -3.47
C TYR A 101 -4.94 -10.61 -4.25
N ALA A 102 -5.05 -11.87 -3.81
CA ALA A 102 -4.48 -13.00 -4.55
C ALA A 102 -5.19 -13.19 -5.90
N ALA A 103 -6.52 -13.06 -5.91
CA ALA A 103 -7.35 -13.24 -7.09
C ALA A 103 -7.05 -12.26 -8.22
N TYR A 104 -6.85 -10.98 -7.89
CA TYR A 104 -6.58 -9.95 -8.90
C TYR A 104 -5.11 -9.76 -9.22
N ALA A 105 -4.19 -10.41 -8.49
CA ALA A 105 -2.76 -10.31 -8.74
C ALA A 105 -2.39 -10.77 -10.17
N TRP A 106 -1.46 -10.04 -10.78
CA TRP A 106 -0.90 -10.37 -12.08
C TRP A 106 0.64 -10.30 -12.01
N PRO A 107 1.35 -11.25 -12.63
CA PRO A 107 0.85 -12.44 -13.35
C PRO A 107 0.31 -13.52 -12.37
N ALA A 108 -0.69 -14.27 -12.82
CA ALA A 108 -1.41 -15.26 -12.02
C ALA A 108 -0.53 -16.29 -11.29
N PRO A 109 0.58 -16.81 -11.86
CA PRO A 109 1.46 -17.74 -11.14
C PRO A 109 2.05 -17.15 -9.84
N LEU A 110 2.19 -15.83 -9.74
CA LEU A 110 2.68 -15.15 -8.53
C LEU A 110 1.61 -15.03 -7.44
N ALA A 111 0.32 -15.20 -7.77
CA ALA A 111 -0.78 -15.14 -6.81
C ALA A 111 -0.63 -16.19 -5.68
N GLY A 112 -0.09 -17.38 -5.97
CA GLY A 112 0.20 -18.41 -4.97
C GLY A 112 1.26 -17.98 -3.94
N LEU A 113 2.17 -17.09 -4.30
CA LEU A 113 3.19 -16.52 -3.41
C LEU A 113 2.58 -15.54 -2.42
N PHE A 114 1.45 -14.93 -2.79
CA PHE A 114 0.71 -13.98 -1.97
C PHE A 114 0.21 -14.59 -0.66
N ARG A 115 -0.13 -15.87 -0.64
CA ARG A 115 -0.53 -16.58 0.58
C ARG A 115 0.62 -16.73 1.59
N ARG A 116 1.87 -16.65 1.14
CA ARG A 116 3.09 -16.64 1.98
C ARG A 116 3.79 -15.29 1.94
N ASN A 117 3.01 -14.25 1.83
CA ASN A 117 3.44 -12.88 1.52
C ASN A 117 4.55 -12.34 2.43
N GLY A 118 4.47 -12.51 3.76
CA GLY A 118 5.48 -12.04 4.68
C GLY A 118 6.87 -12.67 4.42
N LEU A 119 6.91 -13.98 4.21
CA LEU A 119 8.16 -14.69 3.85
C LEU A 119 8.66 -14.25 2.47
N PHE A 120 7.74 -14.15 1.50
CA PHE A 120 8.10 -13.81 0.13
C PHE A 120 8.65 -12.39 0.02
N VAL A 121 8.03 -11.40 0.66
CA VAL A 121 8.54 -10.01 0.71
C VAL A 121 9.90 -9.97 1.39
N THR A 122 10.07 -10.68 2.50
CA THR A 122 11.37 -10.76 3.21
C THR A 122 12.46 -11.33 2.31
N LEU A 123 12.17 -12.43 1.60
CA LEU A 123 13.12 -13.03 0.66
C LEU A 123 13.39 -12.11 -0.54
N GLY A 124 12.38 -11.42 -1.06
CA GLY A 124 12.51 -10.46 -2.16
C GLY A 124 13.43 -9.30 -1.79
N VAL A 125 13.19 -8.67 -0.65
CA VAL A 125 14.04 -7.59 -0.12
C VAL A 125 15.48 -8.08 0.13
N SER A 126 15.64 -9.27 0.73
CA SER A 126 16.95 -9.85 1.00
C SER A 126 17.71 -10.17 -0.30
N ALA A 127 17.02 -10.74 -1.29
CA ALA A 127 17.60 -11.03 -2.60
C ALA A 127 17.96 -9.74 -3.36
N GLY A 128 17.09 -8.74 -3.36
CA GLY A 128 17.36 -7.43 -3.95
C GLY A 128 18.59 -6.76 -3.34
N LEU A 129 18.69 -6.80 -2.02
CA LEU A 129 19.85 -6.28 -1.29
C LEU A 129 21.12 -7.05 -1.64
N ALA A 130 21.09 -8.38 -1.55
CA ALA A 130 22.26 -9.22 -1.84
C ALA A 130 22.73 -9.08 -3.30
N LEU A 131 21.79 -9.02 -4.25
CA LEU A 131 22.09 -8.83 -5.67
C LEU A 131 22.72 -7.46 -5.92
N THR A 132 22.14 -6.40 -5.37
CA THR A 132 22.63 -5.02 -5.55
C THR A 132 24.02 -4.85 -4.95
N VAL A 133 24.22 -5.26 -3.70
CA VAL A 133 25.53 -5.20 -3.03
C VAL A 133 26.54 -6.08 -3.75
N GLY A 134 26.18 -7.33 -4.09
CA GLY A 134 27.04 -8.25 -4.81
C GLY A 134 27.47 -7.73 -6.17
N LEU A 135 26.54 -7.18 -6.95
CA LEU A 135 26.83 -6.57 -8.25
C LEU A 135 27.78 -5.36 -8.12
N MET A 136 27.53 -4.48 -7.16
CA MET A 136 28.41 -3.35 -6.91
C MET A 136 29.82 -3.78 -6.52
N LEU A 137 29.96 -4.74 -5.60
CA LEU A 137 31.26 -5.26 -5.19
C LEU A 137 32.01 -5.99 -6.32
N ALA A 138 31.27 -6.60 -7.25
CA ALA A 138 31.88 -7.26 -8.42
C ALA A 138 32.32 -6.28 -9.51
N MET A 139 31.64 -5.13 -9.64
CA MET A 139 31.89 -4.15 -10.72
C MET A 139 32.86 -3.03 -10.32
N ILE A 140 33.00 -2.76 -9.02
CA ILE A 140 33.70 -1.59 -8.52
C ILE A 140 34.90 -2.03 -7.68
N ALA A 141 36.06 -1.38 -7.94
CA ALA A 141 37.25 -1.62 -7.14
C ALA A 141 37.00 -1.22 -5.66
N PRO A 142 37.46 -2.03 -4.69
CA PRO A 142 37.23 -1.77 -3.27
C PRO A 142 37.65 -0.36 -2.82
N GLN A 143 38.70 0.20 -3.43
CA GLN A 143 39.19 1.55 -3.14
C GLN A 143 38.17 2.63 -3.51
N LEU A 144 37.42 2.44 -4.60
CA LEU A 144 36.34 3.34 -4.99
C LEU A 144 35.12 3.17 -4.10
N PHE A 145 34.78 1.92 -3.74
CA PHE A 145 33.64 1.61 -2.90
C PHE A 145 33.74 2.23 -1.50
N TRP A 146 34.96 2.22 -0.92
CA TRP A 146 35.22 2.83 0.39
C TRP A 146 35.83 4.24 0.31
N GLY A 147 35.93 4.80 -0.89
CA GLY A 147 36.46 6.14 -1.13
C GLY A 147 35.48 7.23 -0.70
N ILE A 148 36.02 8.41 -0.41
CA ILE A 148 35.24 9.63 -0.25
C ILE A 148 35.07 10.25 -1.63
N HIS A 149 33.82 10.47 -2.06
CA HIS A 149 33.49 11.09 -3.34
C HIS A 149 32.65 12.33 -3.10
N LEU A 150 33.14 13.45 -3.59
CA LEU A 150 32.52 14.77 -3.41
C LEU A 150 32.11 15.36 -4.76
N GLY A 151 31.11 16.26 -4.72
CA GLY A 151 30.65 17.03 -5.87
C GLY A 151 29.66 16.26 -6.76
N GLU A 152 29.34 16.87 -7.90
CA GLU A 152 28.41 16.33 -8.89
C GLU A 152 28.91 14.97 -9.44
N GLY A 153 27.99 14.05 -9.68
CA GLY A 153 28.30 12.72 -10.19
C GLY A 153 28.91 11.75 -9.17
N ALA A 154 29.07 12.14 -7.89
CA ALA A 154 29.71 11.28 -6.87
C ALA A 154 29.02 9.90 -6.74
N PHE A 155 27.70 9.82 -6.83
CA PHE A 155 26.94 8.55 -6.78
C PHE A 155 27.22 7.66 -7.99
N TYR A 156 27.47 8.26 -9.17
CA TYR A 156 27.70 7.53 -10.41
C TYR A 156 29.10 6.91 -10.50
N ARG A 157 30.02 7.32 -9.60
CA ARG A 157 31.31 6.64 -9.43
C ARG A 157 31.16 5.29 -8.74
N ILE A 158 30.10 5.13 -7.93
CA ILE A 158 29.80 3.88 -7.22
C ILE A 158 28.84 3.02 -8.04
N MET A 159 27.80 3.61 -8.64
CA MET A 159 26.86 2.91 -9.49
C MET A 159 26.67 3.70 -10.79
N PRO A 160 27.00 3.12 -11.95
CA PRO A 160 26.79 3.78 -13.23
C PRO A 160 25.34 4.26 -13.38
N HIS A 161 25.15 5.50 -13.84
CA HIS A 161 23.83 6.11 -14.00
C HIS A 161 22.88 5.22 -14.83
N THR A 162 23.39 4.59 -15.89
CA THR A 162 22.57 3.69 -16.73
C THR A 162 21.93 2.55 -15.94
N MET A 163 22.67 1.93 -15.01
CA MET A 163 22.13 0.87 -14.14
C MET A 163 21.17 1.45 -13.10
N MET A 164 21.52 2.61 -12.51
CA MET A 164 20.68 3.30 -11.54
C MET A 164 19.34 3.74 -12.13
N ALA A 165 19.26 4.00 -13.44
CA ALA A 165 18.03 4.38 -14.15
C ALA A 165 17.30 3.17 -14.74
N ALA A 166 18.01 2.24 -15.39
CA ALA A 166 17.38 1.12 -16.13
C ALA A 166 16.65 0.12 -15.21
N VAL A 167 17.25 -0.21 -14.05
CA VAL A 167 16.65 -1.18 -13.12
C VAL A 167 15.33 -0.66 -12.56
N PRO A 168 15.24 0.55 -11.95
CA PRO A 168 13.95 1.03 -11.46
C PRO A 168 12.95 1.29 -12.58
N LEU A 169 13.39 1.67 -13.79
CA LEU A 169 12.48 1.84 -14.93
C LEU A 169 11.83 0.52 -15.33
N ALA A 170 12.61 -0.57 -15.41
CA ALA A 170 12.09 -1.89 -15.72
C ALA A 170 11.12 -2.39 -14.64
N ILE A 171 11.48 -2.23 -13.36
CA ILE A 171 10.63 -2.58 -12.21
C ILE A 171 9.34 -1.75 -12.25
N SER A 172 9.44 -0.43 -12.45
CA SER A 172 8.26 0.45 -12.50
C SER A 172 7.34 0.12 -13.66
N ALA A 173 7.89 -0.25 -14.82
CA ALA A 173 7.10 -0.70 -15.96
C ALA A 173 6.33 -2.00 -15.64
N PHE A 174 7.00 -2.98 -15.02
CA PHE A 174 6.35 -4.21 -14.58
C PHE A 174 5.24 -3.96 -13.55
N VAL A 175 5.51 -3.13 -12.52
CA VAL A 175 4.53 -2.75 -11.49
C VAL A 175 3.32 -2.05 -12.12
N LEU A 176 3.55 -1.12 -13.06
CA LEU A 176 2.47 -0.43 -13.76
C LEU A 176 1.58 -1.39 -14.56
N VAL A 177 2.19 -2.31 -15.31
CA VAL A 177 1.45 -3.34 -16.07
C VAL A 177 0.65 -4.23 -15.10
N SER A 178 1.28 -4.69 -14.02
CA SER A 178 0.63 -5.54 -13.00
C SER A 178 -0.57 -4.83 -12.38
N PHE A 179 -0.41 -3.55 -12.05
CA PHE A 179 -1.48 -2.72 -11.50
C PHE A 179 -2.65 -2.53 -12.48
N ILE A 180 -2.35 -2.22 -13.75
CA ILE A 180 -3.38 -2.05 -14.79
C ILE A 180 -4.15 -3.36 -15.00
N MET A 181 -3.45 -4.51 -15.07
CA MET A 181 -4.07 -5.82 -15.24
C MET A 181 -4.94 -6.20 -14.03
N GLY A 182 -4.44 -6.00 -12.81
CA GLY A 182 -5.20 -6.23 -11.59
C GLY A 182 -6.44 -5.34 -11.50
N TRP A 183 -6.31 -4.06 -11.82
CA TRP A 183 -7.43 -3.13 -11.85
C TRP A 183 -8.48 -3.51 -12.90
N ARG A 184 -8.07 -3.90 -14.12
CA ARG A 184 -9.01 -4.36 -15.17
C ARG A 184 -9.79 -5.59 -14.71
N ARG A 185 -9.13 -6.58 -14.08
CA ARG A 185 -9.79 -7.77 -13.52
C ARG A 185 -10.81 -7.41 -12.46
N TYR A 186 -10.41 -6.59 -11.49
CA TYR A 186 -11.31 -6.11 -10.44
C TYR A 186 -12.52 -5.37 -11.02
N TRP A 187 -12.30 -4.43 -11.94
CA TRP A 187 -13.35 -3.64 -12.58
C TRP A 187 -14.36 -4.52 -13.33
N SER A 188 -13.87 -5.50 -14.08
CA SER A 188 -14.73 -6.45 -14.81
C SER A 188 -15.53 -7.32 -13.84
N HIS A 189 -14.89 -7.86 -12.79
CA HIS A 189 -15.54 -8.75 -11.82
C HIS A 189 -16.61 -8.06 -10.99
N THR A 190 -16.36 -6.83 -10.55
CA THR A 190 -17.34 -6.05 -9.76
C THR A 190 -18.47 -5.43 -10.58
N GLY A 191 -18.43 -5.56 -11.90
CA GLY A 191 -19.44 -4.95 -12.80
C GLY A 191 -19.47 -3.42 -12.70
N ALA A 192 -18.38 -2.80 -12.26
CA ALA A 192 -18.29 -1.36 -12.07
C ALA A 192 -18.49 -0.60 -13.39
N LYS A 193 -19.22 0.52 -13.31
CA LYS A 193 -19.46 1.40 -14.46
C LYS A 193 -18.78 2.74 -14.23
N TRP A 194 -18.33 3.36 -15.32
CA TRP A 194 -17.80 4.71 -15.25
C TRP A 194 -18.92 5.69 -14.96
N GLY A 195 -18.84 6.39 -13.84
CA GLY A 195 -19.86 7.35 -13.42
C GLY A 195 -19.62 8.77 -13.96
N GLY A 196 -18.38 9.09 -14.33
CA GLY A 196 -18.00 10.39 -14.86
C GLY A 196 -16.87 11.07 -14.10
N PHE A 197 -16.45 12.23 -14.60
CA PHE A 197 -15.34 12.99 -14.00
C PHE A 197 -15.66 13.51 -12.58
N PRO A 198 -16.87 13.97 -12.25
CA PRO A 198 -17.20 14.36 -10.87
C PRO A 198 -17.02 13.22 -9.85
N ASP A 199 -17.42 12.00 -10.21
CA ASP A 199 -17.27 10.83 -9.33
C ASP A 199 -15.80 10.45 -9.14
N LEU A 200 -14.99 10.60 -10.19
CA LEU A 200 -13.54 10.43 -10.08
C LEU A 200 -12.93 11.44 -9.11
N VAL A 201 -13.30 12.72 -9.22
CA VAL A 201 -12.81 13.77 -8.32
C VAL A 201 -13.23 13.50 -6.87
N ASP A 202 -14.47 13.06 -6.64
CA ASP A 202 -14.93 12.72 -5.29
C ASP A 202 -14.22 11.49 -4.73
N ALA A 203 -14.01 10.46 -5.55
CA ALA A 203 -13.23 9.27 -5.17
C ALA A 203 -11.78 9.63 -4.81
N VAL A 204 -11.12 10.48 -5.59
CA VAL A 204 -9.77 10.97 -5.30
C VAL A 204 -9.74 11.77 -4.00
N LYS A 205 -10.70 12.67 -3.78
CA LYS A 205 -10.82 13.42 -2.53
C LYS A 205 -11.06 12.51 -1.33
N ALA A 206 -11.97 11.54 -1.46
CA ALA A 206 -12.26 10.58 -0.39
C ALA A 206 -11.04 9.74 -0.02
N SER A 207 -10.27 9.29 -1.01
CA SER A 207 -9.02 8.56 -0.81
C SER A 207 -7.92 9.43 -0.21
N ALA A 208 -7.71 10.63 -0.75
CA ALA A 208 -6.69 11.56 -0.29
C ALA A 208 -6.91 12.05 1.15
N THR A 209 -8.17 12.10 1.60
CA THR A 209 -8.52 12.52 2.97
C THR A 209 -8.81 11.35 3.92
N LEU A 210 -8.87 10.11 3.43
CA LEU A 210 -9.38 8.95 4.17
C LEU A 210 -10.73 9.24 4.85
N ARG A 211 -11.65 9.88 4.10
CA ARG A 211 -12.93 10.37 4.60
C ARG A 211 -13.69 9.35 5.47
N HIS A 212 -13.65 8.09 5.09
CA HIS A 212 -14.44 7.03 5.71
C HIS A 212 -13.69 6.19 6.75
N LEU A 213 -12.43 6.52 7.05
CA LEU A 213 -11.66 5.79 8.06
C LEU A 213 -12.02 6.28 9.46
N GLY A 214 -12.63 5.41 10.27
CA GLY A 214 -13.00 5.72 11.64
C GLY A 214 -14.27 6.57 11.79
N GLY A 215 -15.18 6.53 10.82
CA GLY A 215 -16.43 7.27 10.77
C GLY A 215 -16.47 8.36 9.71
N ASP A 216 -17.62 8.98 9.51
CA ASP A 216 -17.79 10.04 8.53
C ASP A 216 -17.06 11.33 8.97
N THR A 217 -16.22 11.85 8.10
CA THR A 217 -15.45 13.09 8.30
C THR A 217 -15.94 14.21 7.40
N SER A 218 -17.25 14.26 7.11
CA SER A 218 -17.86 15.33 6.30
C SER A 218 -17.53 16.74 6.81
N SER A 219 -17.26 16.87 8.10
CA SER A 219 -16.94 18.14 8.77
C SER A 219 -15.43 18.49 8.83
N GLY A 220 -14.53 17.63 8.31
CA GLY A 220 -13.08 17.89 8.29
C GLY A 220 -12.22 16.64 8.45
N ILE A 221 -10.93 16.77 8.14
CA ILE A 221 -9.97 15.63 8.11
C ILE A 221 -9.80 14.96 9.48
N LEU A 222 -9.97 15.71 10.59
CA LEU A 222 -9.83 15.22 11.95
C LEU A 222 -11.18 15.08 12.68
N SER A 223 -12.29 15.35 12.00
CA SER A 223 -13.63 15.17 12.55
C SER A 223 -14.11 13.74 12.35
N GLY A 224 -14.95 13.29 13.26
CA GLY A 224 -15.45 11.93 13.33
C GLY A 224 -14.91 11.18 14.57
N PRO A 225 -15.57 10.08 14.93
CA PRO A 225 -15.27 9.36 16.18
C PRO A 225 -13.89 8.71 16.20
N GLY A 226 -13.25 8.53 15.03
CA GLY A 226 -11.98 7.82 14.93
C GLY A 226 -12.13 6.29 14.93
N CYS A 227 -11.00 5.58 14.91
CA CYS A 227 -10.98 4.13 15.08
C CYS A 227 -11.05 3.78 16.56
N PRO A 228 -11.89 2.81 16.98
CA PRO A 228 -11.94 2.35 18.36
C PRO A 228 -10.59 1.80 18.81
N THR A 229 -10.19 2.17 20.03
CA THR A 229 -9.05 1.61 20.75
C THR A 229 -9.55 0.51 21.70
N GLY A 230 -8.65 -0.39 22.11
CA GLY A 230 -9.04 -1.54 22.96
C GLY A 230 -9.53 -1.18 24.37
N ASP A 231 -9.55 0.08 24.73
CA ASP A 231 -9.90 0.66 26.03
C ASP A 231 -11.15 1.57 25.97
N ASP A 232 -12.12 1.22 25.16
CA ASP A 232 -13.39 1.95 24.93
C ASP A 232 -13.22 3.38 24.38
N GLY A 233 -11.99 3.79 24.09
CA GLY A 233 -11.69 5.06 23.45
C GLY A 233 -11.77 5.00 21.92
N SER A 234 -11.62 6.15 21.30
CA SER A 234 -11.43 6.26 19.86
C SER A 234 -10.29 7.22 19.51
N SER A 235 -9.58 6.96 18.41
CA SER A 235 -8.40 7.72 18.02
C SER A 235 -8.34 7.95 16.52
N ASN A 236 -7.90 9.14 16.11
CA ASN A 236 -7.55 9.47 14.74
C ASN A 236 -6.08 9.14 14.38
N ALA A 237 -5.31 8.56 15.30
CA ALA A 237 -3.90 8.26 15.12
C ALA A 237 -3.64 7.43 13.86
N ARG A 238 -4.41 6.37 13.61
CA ARG A 238 -4.30 5.54 12.41
C ARG A 238 -4.50 6.34 11.11
N ARG A 239 -5.44 7.30 11.09
CA ARG A 239 -5.65 8.19 9.93
C ARG A 239 -4.45 9.10 9.73
N ILE A 240 -3.97 9.74 10.80
CA ILE A 240 -2.82 10.65 10.76
C ILE A 240 -1.57 9.90 10.26
N TYR A 241 -1.24 8.75 10.85
CA TYR A 241 -0.07 7.98 10.44
C TYR A 241 -0.18 7.47 9.00
N HIS A 242 -1.37 7.07 8.55
CA HIS A 242 -1.57 6.69 7.16
C HIS A 242 -1.38 7.88 6.21
N GLN A 243 -1.86 9.06 6.56
CA GLN A 243 -1.65 10.28 5.78
C GLN A 243 -0.17 10.65 5.71
N LEU A 244 0.55 10.60 6.83
CA LEU A 244 2.00 10.82 6.86
C LEU A 244 2.73 9.81 5.97
N THR A 245 2.33 8.53 6.00
CA THR A 245 2.91 7.51 5.15
C THR A 245 2.65 7.80 3.67
N MET A 246 1.40 8.07 3.29
CA MET A 246 1.01 8.32 1.91
C MET A 246 1.69 9.57 1.33
N TYR A 247 1.58 10.70 2.03
CA TYR A 247 2.18 11.94 1.54
C TYR A 247 3.71 11.92 1.61
N GLY A 248 4.29 11.25 2.62
CA GLY A 248 5.73 11.02 2.69
C GLY A 248 6.25 10.24 1.49
N PHE A 249 5.55 9.16 1.13
CA PHE A 249 5.88 8.37 -0.07
C PHE A 249 5.76 9.20 -1.35
N LEU A 250 4.68 9.97 -1.52
CA LEU A 250 4.50 10.84 -2.67
C LEU A 250 5.57 11.93 -2.78
N LEU A 251 6.03 12.49 -1.66
CA LEU A 251 7.13 13.45 -1.65
C LEU A 251 8.47 12.80 -2.02
N CYS A 252 8.75 11.58 -1.56
CA CYS A 252 9.94 10.83 -1.98
C CYS A 252 9.88 10.51 -3.49
N PHE A 253 8.71 10.12 -3.99
CA PHE A 253 8.51 9.91 -5.43
C PHE A 253 8.70 11.19 -6.23
N ALA A 254 8.17 12.32 -5.75
CA ALA A 254 8.37 13.63 -6.36
C ALA A 254 9.85 14.03 -6.35
N ALA A 255 10.59 13.75 -5.26
CA ALA A 255 12.04 13.99 -5.18
C ALA A 255 12.80 13.25 -6.29
N THR A 256 12.49 11.96 -6.49
CA THR A 256 13.09 11.15 -7.56
C THR A 256 12.70 11.68 -8.95
N SER A 257 11.44 12.08 -9.14
CA SER A 257 10.95 12.65 -10.40
C SER A 257 11.64 13.95 -10.74
N VAL A 258 11.78 14.85 -9.76
CA VAL A 258 12.52 16.13 -9.94
C VAL A 258 14.01 15.88 -10.20
N GLY A 259 14.63 14.90 -9.50
CA GLY A 259 15.99 14.46 -9.76
C GLY A 259 16.18 13.98 -11.21
N THR A 260 15.22 13.21 -11.72
CA THR A 260 15.20 12.76 -13.12
C THR A 260 15.11 13.93 -14.11
N ILE A 261 14.25 14.91 -13.82
CA ILE A 261 14.16 16.15 -14.63
C ILE A 261 15.46 16.94 -14.57
N TYR A 262 16.11 17.04 -13.41
CA TYR A 262 17.40 17.72 -13.26
C TYR A 262 18.48 17.04 -14.10
N HIS A 263 18.53 15.72 -14.09
CA HIS A 263 19.52 14.97 -14.86
C HIS A 263 19.29 15.09 -16.37
N TYR A 264 18.11 14.72 -16.86
CA TYR A 264 17.84 14.66 -18.31
C TYR A 264 17.47 16.02 -18.92
N GLY A 265 16.83 16.92 -18.14
CA GLY A 265 16.41 18.23 -18.63
C GLY A 265 17.47 19.30 -18.51
N PHE A 266 18.27 19.25 -17.45
CA PHE A 266 19.24 20.31 -17.13
C PHE A 266 20.70 19.84 -17.11
N GLY A 267 20.97 18.54 -17.35
CA GLY A 267 22.31 17.95 -17.37
C GLY A 267 23.02 17.98 -16.01
N ARG A 268 22.25 18.05 -14.90
CA ARG A 268 22.79 18.11 -13.55
C ARG A 268 22.88 16.70 -12.94
N GLU A 269 23.97 16.40 -12.28
CA GLU A 269 24.23 15.08 -11.73
C GLU A 269 24.06 15.03 -10.19
N ALA A 270 23.50 13.90 -9.70
CA ALA A 270 23.40 13.65 -8.26
C ALA A 270 24.77 13.34 -7.63
N PRO A 271 24.99 13.67 -6.35
CA PRO A 271 24.06 14.25 -5.38
C PRO A 271 23.87 15.77 -5.53
N TYR A 272 22.64 16.20 -5.32
CA TYR A 272 22.28 17.63 -5.36
C TYR A 272 22.58 18.33 -4.03
N GLY A 273 22.65 19.67 -4.02
CA GLY A 273 22.83 20.47 -2.82
C GLY A 273 21.72 20.29 -1.78
N TYR A 274 22.03 20.45 -0.49
CA TYR A 274 21.11 20.18 0.61
C TYR A 274 19.80 20.99 0.54
N PHE A 275 19.83 22.19 -0.01
CA PHE A 275 18.64 23.06 -0.15
C PHE A 275 18.00 22.98 -1.55
N GLU A 276 18.46 22.09 -2.40
CA GLU A 276 17.85 21.91 -3.70
C GLU A 276 16.57 21.08 -3.62
N LEU A 277 15.66 21.35 -4.54
CA LEU A 277 14.31 20.82 -4.51
C LEU A 277 14.24 19.28 -4.34
N PRO A 278 15.02 18.46 -5.08
CA PRO A 278 15.00 17.01 -4.89
C PRO A 278 15.36 16.59 -3.45
N VAL A 279 16.37 17.25 -2.86
CA VAL A 279 16.84 16.92 -1.52
C VAL A 279 15.85 17.37 -0.45
N VAL A 280 15.29 18.57 -0.58
CA VAL A 280 14.26 19.08 0.34
C VAL A 280 13.02 18.19 0.33
N LEU A 281 12.52 17.83 -0.85
CA LEU A 281 11.36 16.92 -0.98
C LEU A 281 11.65 15.55 -0.39
N GLY A 282 12.82 14.98 -0.70
CA GLY A 282 13.25 13.67 -0.18
C GLY A 282 13.45 13.68 1.33
N THR A 283 13.99 14.76 1.88
CA THR A 283 14.22 14.88 3.34
C THR A 283 12.90 15.00 4.10
N ILE A 284 12.02 15.92 3.70
CA ILE A 284 10.71 16.09 4.32
C ILE A 284 9.90 14.81 4.15
N GLY A 285 9.83 14.28 2.93
CA GLY A 285 9.13 13.04 2.62
C GLY A 285 9.64 11.87 3.44
N GLY A 286 10.96 11.73 3.54
CA GLY A 286 11.61 10.68 4.30
C GLY A 286 11.30 10.73 5.80
N ILE A 287 11.38 11.90 6.41
CA ILE A 287 11.08 12.06 7.85
C ILE A 287 9.63 11.70 8.15
N ILE A 288 8.67 12.28 7.41
CA ILE A 288 7.26 12.02 7.67
C ILE A 288 6.86 10.59 7.33
N LEU A 289 7.52 9.96 6.36
CA LEU A 289 7.32 8.55 6.01
C LEU A 289 7.82 7.63 7.13
N CYS A 290 8.97 7.89 7.71
CA CYS A 290 9.46 7.14 8.88
C CYS A 290 8.50 7.27 10.08
N ILE A 291 8.03 8.48 10.39
CA ILE A 291 7.07 8.71 11.47
C ILE A 291 5.75 7.98 11.19
N GLY A 292 5.22 8.10 9.97
CA GLY A 292 3.98 7.48 9.55
C GLY A 292 4.02 5.96 9.66
N THR A 293 5.06 5.33 9.09
CA THR A 293 5.21 3.87 9.11
C THR A 293 5.45 3.32 10.51
N ALA A 294 6.27 3.98 11.33
CA ALA A 294 6.47 3.60 12.74
C ALA A 294 5.14 3.69 13.53
N GLY A 295 4.37 4.77 13.32
CA GLY A 295 3.05 4.93 13.92
C GLY A 295 2.06 3.86 13.48
N LEU A 296 1.99 3.55 12.18
CA LEU A 296 1.13 2.47 11.65
C LEU A 296 1.51 1.10 12.22
N PHE A 297 2.81 0.83 12.41
CA PHE A 297 3.26 -0.41 13.04
C PHE A 297 2.72 -0.54 14.47
N VAL A 298 2.77 0.53 15.26
CA VAL A 298 2.22 0.55 16.62
C VAL A 298 0.70 0.38 16.61
N GLU A 299 -0.01 1.14 15.77
CA GLU A 299 -1.48 1.04 15.64
C GLU A 299 -1.93 -0.35 15.20
N LYS A 300 -1.19 -1.01 14.29
CA LYS A 300 -1.49 -2.37 13.86
C LYS A 300 -1.36 -3.38 14.99
N ARG A 301 -0.40 -3.19 15.90
CA ARG A 301 -0.24 -4.04 17.10
C ARG A 301 -1.34 -3.84 18.13
N ARG A 302 -1.89 -2.63 18.22
CA ARG A 302 -2.97 -2.26 19.12
C ARG A 302 -4.37 -2.66 18.64
N LEU A 303 -4.50 -3.03 17.35
CA LEU A 303 -5.78 -3.42 16.78
C LEU A 303 -6.39 -4.58 17.58
N HIS A 304 -7.66 -4.44 17.96
CA HIS A 304 -8.40 -5.43 18.73
C HIS A 304 -8.42 -6.79 18.02
N THR A 305 -8.15 -7.86 18.77
CA THR A 305 -7.98 -9.22 18.21
C THR A 305 -9.21 -9.72 17.47
N ALA A 306 -10.41 -9.35 17.94
CA ALA A 306 -11.68 -9.79 17.33
C ALA A 306 -11.88 -9.27 15.90
N VAL A 307 -11.34 -8.10 15.56
CA VAL A 307 -11.49 -7.51 14.21
C VAL A 307 -10.29 -7.81 13.31
N ARG A 308 -9.27 -8.50 13.84
CA ARG A 308 -8.02 -8.79 13.15
C ARG A 308 -8.15 -10.08 12.33
N HIS A 309 -7.77 -10.02 11.05
CA HIS A 309 -7.58 -11.20 10.23
C HIS A 309 -6.09 -11.58 10.23
N ASN A 310 -5.77 -12.77 10.76
CA ASN A 310 -4.37 -13.13 11.03
C ASN A 310 -3.57 -13.47 9.77
N GLU A 311 -4.20 -14.01 8.74
CA GLU A 311 -3.51 -14.42 7.51
C GLU A 311 -2.90 -13.25 6.72
N GLY A 312 -3.54 -12.07 6.75
CA GLY A 312 -3.03 -10.86 6.10
C GLY A 312 -1.93 -10.11 6.87
N LEU A 313 -1.69 -10.45 8.14
CA LEU A 313 -0.78 -9.70 9.00
C LEU A 313 0.67 -9.71 8.52
N GLY A 314 1.14 -10.83 7.97
CA GLY A 314 2.50 -10.96 7.47
C GLY A 314 2.82 -9.94 6.40
N MET A 315 1.91 -9.73 5.45
CA MET A 315 2.04 -8.73 4.39
C MET A 315 2.01 -7.30 4.94
N ASP A 316 1.05 -7.01 5.81
CA ASP A 316 0.92 -5.67 6.41
C ASP A 316 2.22 -5.25 7.12
N TYR A 317 2.79 -6.15 7.95
CA TYR A 317 4.05 -5.88 8.64
C TYR A 317 5.22 -5.79 7.67
N ALA A 318 5.33 -6.72 6.71
CA ALA A 318 6.39 -6.71 5.72
C ALA A 318 6.38 -5.40 4.92
N PHE A 319 5.21 -4.95 4.47
CA PHE A 319 5.06 -3.69 3.74
C PHE A 319 5.45 -2.47 4.59
N ILE A 320 4.92 -2.34 5.81
CA ILE A 320 5.19 -1.21 6.70
C ILE A 320 6.68 -1.15 7.05
N VAL A 321 7.28 -2.29 7.41
CA VAL A 321 8.70 -2.38 7.81
C VAL A 321 9.62 -2.11 6.62
N SER A 322 9.34 -2.67 5.45
CA SER A 322 10.14 -2.41 4.24
C SER A 322 10.09 -0.94 3.85
N LEU A 323 8.91 -0.31 3.90
CA LEU A 323 8.74 1.10 3.57
C LEU A 323 9.47 2.02 4.58
N PHE A 324 9.48 1.64 5.86
CA PHE A 324 10.31 2.32 6.87
C PHE A 324 11.79 2.27 6.50
N PHE A 325 12.32 1.09 6.16
CA PHE A 325 13.73 0.94 5.81
C PHE A 325 14.11 1.63 4.50
N VAL A 326 13.23 1.64 3.49
CA VAL A 326 13.43 2.43 2.27
C VAL A 326 13.68 3.89 2.63
N SER A 327 12.85 4.44 3.49
CA SER A 327 12.96 5.84 3.89
C SER A 327 14.16 6.11 4.80
N PHE A 328 14.35 5.28 5.82
CA PHE A 328 15.43 5.40 6.79
C PHE A 328 16.82 5.33 6.13
N THR A 329 17.01 4.36 5.22
CA THR A 329 18.29 4.21 4.52
C THR A 329 18.57 5.38 3.57
N GLY A 330 17.53 5.98 2.97
CA GLY A 330 17.66 7.20 2.16
C GLY A 330 18.10 8.42 2.99
N LEU A 331 17.49 8.61 4.16
CA LEU A 331 17.90 9.66 5.11
C LEU A 331 19.32 9.42 5.65
N LEU A 332 19.67 8.17 5.94
CA LEU A 332 21.01 7.81 6.36
C LEU A 332 22.03 8.13 5.25
N LEU A 333 21.72 7.78 3.99
CA LEU A 333 22.56 8.12 2.85
C LEU A 333 22.78 9.62 2.75
N LEU A 334 21.75 10.43 2.96
CA LEU A 334 21.88 11.90 2.95
C LEU A 334 22.89 12.39 4.00
N VAL A 335 22.90 11.78 5.19
CA VAL A 335 23.83 12.17 6.27
C VAL A 335 25.27 11.75 5.98
N VAL A 336 25.47 10.55 5.40
CA VAL A 336 26.82 9.99 5.21
C VAL A 336 27.39 10.18 3.80
N ARG A 337 26.69 10.85 2.90
CA ARG A 337 27.03 10.94 1.47
C ARG A 337 28.40 11.61 1.16
N GLU A 338 28.97 12.34 2.13
CA GLU A 338 30.28 13.00 2.02
C GLU A 338 31.36 12.26 2.83
N THR A 339 31.08 11.04 3.24
CA THR A 339 31.99 10.18 4.01
C THR A 339 32.36 8.90 3.24
N SER A 340 33.29 8.12 3.79
CA SER A 340 33.65 6.78 3.27
C SER A 340 32.52 5.76 3.35
N PHE A 341 31.43 6.03 4.09
CA PHE A 341 30.27 5.16 4.20
C PHE A 341 29.25 5.35 3.06
N MET A 342 29.44 6.34 2.18
CA MET A 342 28.52 6.63 1.08
C MET A 342 28.26 5.41 0.19
N GLY A 343 29.33 4.70 -0.24
CA GLY A 343 29.21 3.55 -1.14
C GLY A 343 28.37 2.42 -0.54
N VAL A 344 28.64 2.04 0.71
CA VAL A 344 27.88 1.01 1.43
C VAL A 344 26.42 1.42 1.60
N THR A 345 26.19 2.66 2.05
CA THR A 345 24.81 3.12 2.34
C THR A 345 24.00 3.28 1.05
N LEU A 346 24.64 3.72 -0.05
CA LEU A 346 24.02 3.77 -1.37
C LEU A 346 23.61 2.36 -1.85
N ALA A 347 24.51 1.38 -1.69
CA ALA A 347 24.23 -0.01 -2.05
C ALA A 347 23.06 -0.59 -1.25
N ILE A 348 23.04 -0.35 0.06
CA ILE A 348 21.95 -0.78 0.95
C ILE A 348 20.63 -0.09 0.55
N HIS A 349 20.65 1.23 0.37
CA HIS A 349 19.45 1.98 0.01
C HIS A 349 18.85 1.50 -1.32
N LEU A 350 19.66 1.39 -2.37
CA LEU A 350 19.20 0.90 -3.67
C LEU A 350 18.70 -0.56 -3.59
N GLY A 351 19.42 -1.42 -2.85
CA GLY A 351 19.01 -2.82 -2.66
C GLY A 351 17.67 -2.96 -1.93
N VAL A 352 17.45 -2.16 -0.89
CA VAL A 352 16.16 -2.12 -0.18
C VAL A 352 15.04 -1.56 -1.08
N VAL A 353 15.32 -0.51 -1.85
CA VAL A 353 14.35 0.06 -2.82
C VAL A 353 13.98 -0.96 -3.88
N TYR A 354 14.96 -1.60 -4.52
CA TYR A 354 14.70 -2.58 -5.59
C TYR A 354 14.00 -3.85 -5.06
N GLY A 355 14.30 -4.24 -3.83
CA GLY A 355 13.64 -5.38 -3.20
C GLY A 355 12.24 -5.08 -2.69
N PHE A 356 11.91 -3.81 -2.45
CA PHE A 356 10.57 -3.38 -2.04
C PHE A 356 9.57 -3.40 -3.20
N PHE A 357 9.98 -2.98 -4.39
CA PHE A 357 9.16 -2.97 -5.60
C PHE A 357 9.18 -4.30 -6.35
#